data_aa639cb4a3898af1bfbddd829a804811
#
_entry.id   aa639cb4a3898af1bfbddd829a804811
#
_cell.length_a   1.000
_cell.length_b   1.000
_cell.length_c   1.000
_cell.angle_alpha   90.00
_cell.angle_beta   90.00
_cell.angle_gamma   90.00
#
_symmetry.space_group_name_H-M   'P 1'
#
loop_
_entity.id
_entity.type
_entity.pdbx_description
1 polymer ?
#
loop_
_entity_poly.entity_id
_entity_poly.type
_entity_poly.pdbx_seq_one_letter_code
_entity_poly.pdbx_strand_id
1 'polypeptide(L)'
;MCVIGSGESFFLNKSAERITGWQAEDVIGRACLDDVLNHVDKDGRRLCGKEYCPLHRSMVTGDTTRVPVIVYATGKDKRRIPMQVITAPIQDATGEIVGGVEMFRDMSASLVELQRARKIQSHLIEQQLNDDPRVRFATLFRPFDIVGGDFYSIRQLDADRYGFFLADMEGHGMAAAMYTMQLSILCDRHIGLLDRPSEFAAAVNNDLVSIFGNDVSFAAAVCGAIDSRTGILRLSWAGGPVVLIARAGGAIEKVSGSGMSLGFMQNLTYTDQSLVLEPGDAMLLFSDGAFEIHSAQNTLLEVDGFISILRDLNYPGNSLDFRMLEEKLLEFSNDIRLPDDLTIIELTYIGDRSVTT
;
A
#
# COMPACT_ATOMS: atom_id res chain seq x y z
N MET A 1 28.89 -6.68 6.41
CA MET A 1 29.17 -5.32 6.85
C MET A 1 30.13 -4.69 5.86
N CYS A 2 29.80 -3.53 5.38
CA CYS A 2 30.62 -2.68 4.52
C CYS A 2 30.79 -1.34 5.23
N VAL A 3 31.98 -0.76 5.18
CA VAL A 3 32.26 0.58 5.74
C VAL A 3 32.70 1.47 4.59
N ILE A 4 32.09 2.63 4.46
CA ILE A 4 32.37 3.62 3.42
C ILE A 4 32.73 4.94 4.10
N GLY A 5 33.87 5.55 3.73
CA GLY A 5 34.24 6.87 4.15
C GLY A 5 34.60 7.73 2.95
N SER A 6 34.23 9.01 2.92
CA SER A 6 34.45 9.94 1.82
C SER A 6 34.06 9.40 0.41
N GLY A 7 33.14 8.45 0.35
CA GLY A 7 32.68 7.83 -0.92
C GLY A 7 33.39 6.54 -1.32
N GLU A 8 34.44 6.13 -0.63
CA GLU A 8 35.23 4.94 -0.93
C GLU A 8 35.03 3.85 0.11
N SER A 9 35.08 2.59 -0.31
CA SER A 9 34.95 1.42 0.57
C SER A 9 36.26 1.17 1.34
N PHE A 10 36.16 1.05 2.68
CA PHE A 10 37.33 0.76 3.53
C PHE A 10 37.37 -0.65 4.07
N PHE A 11 36.21 -1.30 4.15
CA PHE A 11 36.14 -2.59 4.81
C PHE A 11 34.97 -3.42 4.29
N LEU A 12 35.26 -4.70 4.04
CA LEU A 12 34.27 -5.71 3.73
C LEU A 12 34.57 -6.95 4.59
N ASN A 13 33.63 -7.38 5.43
CA ASN A 13 33.87 -8.56 6.25
C ASN A 13 33.61 -9.87 5.49
N LYS A 14 34.07 -11.01 6.03
CA LYS A 14 33.96 -12.32 5.40
C LYS A 14 32.51 -12.76 5.08
N SER A 15 31.52 -12.29 5.84
CA SER A 15 30.11 -12.56 5.51
C SER A 15 29.67 -11.77 4.30
N ALA A 16 30.07 -10.51 4.20
CA ALA A 16 29.79 -9.68 3.04
C ALA A 16 30.47 -10.23 1.76
N GLU A 17 31.72 -10.69 1.88
CA GLU A 17 32.41 -11.36 0.76
C GLU A 17 31.61 -12.59 0.25
N ARG A 18 31.12 -13.43 1.16
CA ARG A 18 30.34 -14.62 0.81
C ARG A 18 29.01 -14.27 0.11
N ILE A 19 28.33 -13.22 0.59
CA ILE A 19 27.03 -12.81 0.04
C ILE A 19 27.22 -12.17 -1.33
N THR A 20 28.17 -11.24 -1.46
CA THR A 20 28.34 -10.42 -2.66
C THR A 20 29.26 -11.05 -3.72
N GLY A 21 30.09 -12.01 -3.30
CA GLY A 21 31.15 -12.61 -4.14
C GLY A 21 32.37 -11.69 -4.33
N TRP A 22 32.32 -10.44 -3.86
CA TRP A 22 33.44 -9.53 -3.88
C TRP A 22 34.42 -9.88 -2.74
N GLN A 23 35.72 -9.86 -3.01
CA GLN A 23 36.74 -9.95 -1.97
C GLN A 23 37.07 -8.54 -1.47
N ALA A 24 37.46 -8.42 -0.19
CA ALA A 24 37.82 -7.12 0.38
C ALA A 24 38.87 -6.39 -0.47
N GLU A 25 39.87 -7.11 -0.97
CA GLU A 25 40.94 -6.60 -1.84
C GLU A 25 40.43 -6.00 -3.16
N ASP A 26 39.30 -6.52 -3.68
CA ASP A 26 38.71 -6.03 -4.94
C ASP A 26 37.97 -4.70 -4.76
N VAL A 27 37.55 -4.35 -3.53
CA VAL A 27 36.62 -3.24 -3.28
C VAL A 27 37.19 -2.10 -2.45
N ILE A 28 38.27 -2.34 -1.69
CA ILE A 28 38.93 -1.29 -0.91
C ILE A 28 39.45 -0.18 -1.85
N GLY A 29 39.10 1.07 -1.51
CA GLY A 29 39.46 2.26 -2.32
C GLY A 29 38.54 2.47 -3.54
N ARG A 30 37.48 1.66 -3.73
CA ARG A 30 36.50 1.86 -4.81
C ARG A 30 35.21 2.44 -4.26
N ALA A 31 34.58 3.31 -5.01
CA ALA A 31 33.26 3.81 -4.65
C ALA A 31 32.17 2.72 -4.86
N CYS A 32 31.18 2.70 -3.98
CA CYS A 32 30.06 1.78 -4.10
C CYS A 32 29.33 1.90 -5.45
N LEU A 33 29.28 3.11 -5.99
CA LEU A 33 28.65 3.42 -7.28
C LEU A 33 29.48 2.96 -8.50
N ASP A 34 30.74 2.58 -8.32
CA ASP A 34 31.62 2.06 -9.37
C ASP A 34 31.41 0.56 -9.60
N ASP A 35 30.16 0.15 -9.69
CA ASP A 35 29.70 -1.22 -9.92
C ASP A 35 30.11 -2.24 -8.83
N VAL A 36 30.42 -1.78 -7.60
CA VAL A 36 30.70 -2.69 -6.50
C VAL A 36 29.41 -3.29 -5.96
N LEU A 37 28.57 -2.51 -5.27
CA LEU A 37 27.23 -2.95 -4.82
C LEU A 37 26.13 -2.35 -5.69
N ASN A 38 26.30 -1.11 -6.13
CA ASN A 38 25.41 -0.42 -7.05
C ASN A 38 23.93 -0.67 -6.75
N HIS A 39 23.50 -0.24 -5.58
CA HIS A 39 22.13 -0.48 -5.10
C HIS A 39 21.09 0.12 -6.02
N VAL A 40 20.02 -0.64 -6.22
CA VAL A 40 18.80 -0.21 -6.90
C VAL A 40 17.59 -0.60 -6.06
N ASP A 41 16.46 0.03 -6.34
CA ASP A 41 15.16 -0.37 -5.80
C ASP A 41 14.60 -1.63 -6.51
N LYS A 42 13.38 -2.03 -6.11
CA LYS A 42 12.66 -3.17 -6.71
C LYS A 42 12.39 -3.00 -8.22
N ASP A 43 12.30 -1.76 -8.69
CA ASP A 43 11.98 -1.39 -10.07
C ASP A 43 13.24 -1.15 -10.92
N GLY A 44 14.43 -1.32 -10.31
CA GLY A 44 15.72 -1.18 -10.96
C GLY A 44 16.24 0.26 -11.03
N ARG A 45 15.59 1.22 -10.35
CA ARG A 45 16.06 2.60 -10.25
C ARG A 45 17.31 2.66 -9.37
N ARG A 46 18.32 3.40 -9.81
CA ARG A 46 19.58 3.52 -9.10
C ARG A 46 19.42 4.36 -7.82
N LEU A 47 19.86 3.81 -6.70
CA LEU A 47 19.87 4.48 -5.39
C LEU A 47 21.22 5.08 -5.06
N CYS A 48 22.32 4.44 -5.46
CA CYS A 48 23.69 4.89 -5.16
C CYS A 48 24.02 6.26 -5.74
N GLY A 49 24.72 7.07 -4.94
CA GLY A 49 25.23 8.38 -5.33
C GLY A 49 24.20 9.51 -5.30
N LYS A 50 23.03 9.28 -4.70
CA LYS A 50 21.95 10.28 -4.58
C LYS A 50 21.32 10.23 -3.18
N GLU A 51 20.43 11.19 -2.91
CA GLU A 51 19.65 11.32 -1.67
C GLU A 51 18.92 10.03 -1.23
N TYR A 52 18.61 9.16 -2.19
CA TYR A 52 17.91 7.90 -1.96
C TYR A 52 18.79 6.75 -1.46
N CYS A 53 20.14 6.92 -1.45
CA CYS A 53 21.04 5.91 -0.90
C CYS A 53 20.91 5.86 0.63
N PRO A 54 20.48 4.74 1.23
CA PRO A 54 20.32 4.66 2.70
C PRO A 54 21.58 5.04 3.45
N LEU A 55 22.75 4.62 2.97
CA LEU A 55 24.02 4.92 3.62
C LEU A 55 24.40 6.39 3.45
N HIS A 56 24.23 6.97 2.27
CA HIS A 56 24.49 8.39 2.04
C HIS A 56 23.58 9.26 2.92
N ARG A 57 22.29 8.93 2.96
CA ARG A 57 21.31 9.63 3.79
C ARG A 57 21.73 9.60 5.27
N SER A 58 22.12 8.42 5.77
CA SER A 58 22.60 8.27 7.16
C SER A 58 23.83 9.14 7.45
N MET A 59 24.76 9.26 6.50
CA MET A 59 25.94 10.13 6.68
C MET A 59 25.58 11.62 6.62
N VAL A 60 24.58 12.02 5.84
CA VAL A 60 24.17 13.43 5.73
C VAL A 60 23.31 13.87 6.91
N THR A 61 22.37 13.04 7.35
CA THR A 61 21.45 13.39 8.45
C THR A 61 22.02 13.11 9.83
N GLY A 62 23.04 12.27 9.94
CA GLY A 62 23.57 11.79 11.22
C GLY A 62 22.70 10.72 11.87
N ASP A 63 21.62 10.26 11.22
CA ASP A 63 20.68 9.30 11.76
C ASP A 63 21.00 7.87 11.33
N THR A 64 20.76 6.93 12.23
CA THR A 64 20.73 5.51 11.89
C THR A 64 19.39 5.19 11.20
N THR A 65 19.43 4.37 10.16
CA THR A 65 18.19 3.85 9.55
C THR A 65 17.41 3.06 10.60
N ARG A 66 16.25 3.56 10.99
CA ARG A 66 15.41 2.94 12.05
C ARG A 66 14.65 1.72 11.55
N VAL A 67 14.28 1.75 10.27
CA VAL A 67 13.56 0.65 9.62
C VAL A 67 14.45 0.04 8.55
N PRO A 68 14.69 -1.27 8.56
CA PRO A 68 15.46 -1.93 7.53
C PRO A 68 14.86 -1.72 6.15
N VAL A 69 15.67 -1.34 5.18
CA VAL A 69 15.25 -1.10 3.80
C VAL A 69 15.69 -2.27 2.92
N ILE A 70 14.81 -2.73 2.03
CA ILE A 70 15.18 -3.73 1.03
C ILE A 70 15.71 -3.02 -0.21
N VAL A 71 16.96 -3.31 -0.55
CA VAL A 71 17.63 -2.85 -1.76
C VAL A 71 18.14 -4.05 -2.56
N TYR A 72 18.44 -3.84 -3.83
CA TYR A 72 19.05 -4.88 -4.67
C TYR A 72 20.48 -4.48 -4.99
N ALA A 73 21.44 -5.20 -4.43
CA ALA A 73 22.85 -5.00 -4.70
C ALA A 73 23.30 -5.82 -5.91
N THR A 74 24.38 -5.40 -6.56
CA THR A 74 25.02 -6.15 -7.65
C THR A 74 26.17 -6.97 -7.10
N GLY A 75 26.08 -8.29 -7.21
CA GLY A 75 27.19 -9.19 -6.90
C GLY A 75 28.32 -9.12 -7.93
N LYS A 76 29.49 -9.72 -7.59
CA LYS A 76 30.63 -9.82 -8.51
C LYS A 76 30.27 -10.58 -9.80
N ASP A 77 29.35 -11.54 -9.70
CA ASP A 77 28.81 -12.32 -10.81
C ASP A 77 27.69 -11.60 -11.59
N LYS A 78 27.48 -10.29 -11.31
CA LYS A 78 26.43 -9.45 -11.90
C LYS A 78 24.99 -9.83 -11.55
N ARG A 79 24.78 -10.80 -10.65
CA ARG A 79 23.44 -11.10 -10.13
C ARG A 79 22.96 -9.99 -9.22
N ARG A 80 21.66 -9.72 -9.28
CA ARG A 80 20.96 -8.85 -8.34
C ARG A 80 20.64 -9.64 -7.06
N ILE A 81 21.18 -9.18 -5.94
CA ILE A 81 21.03 -9.78 -4.62
C ILE A 81 20.11 -8.90 -3.80
N PRO A 82 18.90 -9.36 -3.46
CA PRO A 82 18.03 -8.61 -2.55
C PRO A 82 18.64 -8.61 -1.15
N MET A 83 18.82 -7.43 -0.62
CA MET A 83 19.45 -7.22 0.69
C MET A 83 18.56 -6.35 1.56
N GLN A 84 18.32 -6.81 2.78
CA GLN A 84 17.80 -5.96 3.82
C GLN A 84 18.99 -5.21 4.45
N VAL A 85 18.97 -3.87 4.40
CA VAL A 85 20.09 -3.04 4.86
C VAL A 85 19.70 -2.18 6.06
N ILE A 86 20.65 -2.00 6.96
CA ILE A 86 20.62 -1.04 8.07
C ILE A 86 21.89 -0.22 7.96
N THR A 87 21.76 1.09 8.04
CA THR A 87 22.90 2.00 7.92
C THR A 87 23.02 2.89 9.15
N ALA A 88 24.27 3.24 9.50
CA ALA A 88 24.57 4.17 10.56
C ALA A 88 25.78 5.03 10.18
N PRO A 89 25.84 6.31 10.62
CA PRO A 89 27.02 7.13 10.46
C PRO A 89 28.15 6.66 11.39
N ILE A 90 29.39 6.86 10.98
CA ILE A 90 30.59 6.68 11.80
C ILE A 90 31.07 8.07 12.16
N GLN A 91 31.15 8.35 13.46
CA GLN A 91 31.65 9.62 13.99
C GLN A 91 33.02 9.41 14.61
N ASP A 92 33.87 10.40 14.48
CA ASP A 92 35.16 10.46 15.21
C ASP A 92 34.98 10.92 16.66
N ALA A 93 36.11 11.06 17.39
CA ALA A 93 36.10 11.49 18.78
C ALA A 93 35.55 12.91 18.99
N THR A 94 35.47 13.72 17.94
CA THR A 94 34.95 15.10 17.97
C THR A 94 33.46 15.17 17.63
N GLY A 95 32.85 14.04 17.19
CA GLY A 95 31.47 13.96 16.73
C GLY A 95 31.32 14.28 15.26
N GLU A 96 32.41 14.48 14.52
CA GLU A 96 32.35 14.69 13.07
C GLU A 96 32.12 13.37 12.35
N ILE A 97 31.22 13.38 11.35
CA ILE A 97 30.91 12.19 10.56
C ILE A 97 32.02 11.94 9.56
N VAL A 98 32.80 10.88 9.80
CA VAL A 98 33.94 10.47 8.98
C VAL A 98 33.63 9.32 8.03
N GLY A 99 32.42 8.77 8.08
CA GLY A 99 32.00 7.69 7.22
C GLY A 99 30.64 7.09 7.61
N GLY A 100 30.32 5.95 7.01
CA GLY A 100 29.10 5.22 7.33
C GLY A 100 29.32 3.71 7.29
N VAL A 101 28.54 3.00 8.07
CA VAL A 101 28.50 1.54 8.08
C VAL A 101 27.18 1.04 7.55
N GLU A 102 27.25 0.06 6.68
CA GLU A 102 26.08 -0.68 6.18
C GLU A 102 26.16 -2.12 6.63
N MET A 103 25.15 -2.57 7.32
CA MET A 103 24.92 -3.97 7.64
C MET A 103 23.80 -4.49 6.73
N PHE A 104 24.00 -5.66 6.15
CA PHE A 104 23.01 -6.25 5.27
C PHE A 104 22.83 -7.73 5.50
N ARG A 105 21.62 -8.21 5.21
CA ARG A 105 21.21 -9.61 5.21
C ARG A 105 20.76 -9.97 3.81
N ASP A 106 21.25 -11.10 3.31
CA ASP A 106 20.76 -11.67 2.06
C ASP A 106 19.32 -12.19 2.24
N MET A 107 18.44 -11.67 1.41
CA MET A 107 17.01 -11.97 1.43
C MET A 107 16.58 -12.92 0.30
N SER A 108 17.55 -13.49 -0.47
CA SER A 108 17.24 -14.29 -1.66
C SER A 108 16.29 -15.44 -1.36
N ALA A 109 16.54 -16.20 -0.29
CA ALA A 109 15.66 -17.31 0.12
C ALA A 109 14.29 -16.81 0.60
N SER A 110 14.28 -15.77 1.46
CA SER A 110 13.06 -15.17 1.98
C SER A 110 12.22 -14.53 0.87
N LEU A 111 12.88 -13.93 -0.13
CA LEU A 111 12.19 -13.30 -1.25
C LEU A 111 11.40 -14.30 -2.08
N VAL A 112 11.92 -15.51 -2.29
CA VAL A 112 11.20 -16.58 -3.01
C VAL A 112 9.92 -16.95 -2.27
N GLU A 113 9.98 -17.08 -0.94
CA GLU A 113 8.81 -17.40 -0.12
C GLU A 113 7.81 -16.23 -0.13
N LEU A 114 8.29 -14.98 -0.01
CA LEU A 114 7.45 -13.78 -0.08
C LEU A 114 6.78 -13.62 -1.45
N GLN A 115 7.49 -13.93 -2.55
CA GLN A 115 6.91 -13.90 -3.90
C GLN A 115 5.82 -14.96 -4.08
N ARG A 116 5.98 -16.14 -3.46
CA ARG A 116 4.91 -17.16 -3.43
C ARG A 116 3.70 -16.65 -2.67
N ALA A 117 3.91 -16.05 -1.48
CA ALA A 117 2.83 -15.45 -0.70
C ALA A 117 2.11 -14.33 -1.46
N ARG A 118 2.88 -13.44 -2.13
CA ARG A 118 2.32 -12.41 -3.02
C ARG A 118 1.41 -13.00 -4.11
N LYS A 119 1.87 -14.08 -4.75
CA LYS A 119 1.09 -14.73 -5.81
C LYS A 119 -0.22 -15.30 -5.29
N ILE A 120 -0.22 -15.85 -4.06
CA ILE A 120 -1.44 -16.31 -3.40
C ILE A 120 -2.34 -15.11 -3.08
N GLN A 121 -1.82 -14.05 -2.46
CA GLN A 121 -2.57 -12.84 -2.12
C GLN A 121 -3.18 -12.17 -3.36
N SER A 122 -2.40 -11.99 -4.44
CA SER A 122 -2.92 -11.43 -5.69
C SER A 122 -4.09 -12.24 -6.23
N HIS A 123 -4.01 -13.57 -6.15
CA HIS A 123 -5.09 -14.43 -6.64
C HIS A 123 -6.38 -14.34 -5.81
N LEU A 124 -6.27 -14.04 -4.51
CA LEU A 124 -7.42 -13.81 -3.63
C LEU A 124 -8.09 -12.45 -3.90
N ILE A 125 -7.31 -11.46 -4.36
CA ILE A 125 -7.76 -10.11 -4.66
C ILE A 125 -8.30 -10.01 -6.10
N GLU A 126 -7.68 -10.73 -7.06
CA GLU A 126 -8.11 -10.74 -8.46
C GLU A 126 -9.51 -11.35 -8.59
N GLN A 127 -10.44 -10.54 -9.05
CA GLN A 127 -11.83 -10.95 -9.23
C GLN A 127 -12.28 -10.71 -10.66
N GLN A 128 -12.94 -11.71 -11.23
CA GLN A 128 -13.61 -11.58 -12.51
C GLN A 128 -15.04 -11.08 -12.28
N LEU A 129 -15.26 -9.81 -12.59
CA LEU A 129 -16.62 -9.26 -12.67
C LEU A 129 -17.13 -9.44 -14.10
N ASN A 130 -18.40 -9.76 -14.22
CA ASN A 130 -19.06 -9.70 -15.52
C ASN A 130 -19.19 -8.23 -15.96
N ASP A 131 -19.06 -7.98 -17.25
CA ASP A 131 -19.28 -6.66 -17.81
C ASP A 131 -20.75 -6.26 -17.60
N ASP A 132 -20.96 -5.16 -16.89
CA ASP A 132 -22.27 -4.55 -16.72
C ASP A 132 -22.20 -3.12 -17.27
N PRO A 133 -23.02 -2.78 -18.30
CA PRO A 133 -22.98 -1.44 -18.89
C PRO A 133 -23.48 -0.34 -17.95
N ARG A 134 -24.09 -0.68 -16.81
CA ARG A 134 -24.67 0.24 -15.83
C ARG A 134 -23.68 0.71 -14.76
N VAL A 135 -22.63 -0.09 -14.48
CA VAL A 135 -21.60 0.21 -13.49
C VAL A 135 -20.23 -0.21 -14.01
N ARG A 136 -19.22 0.53 -13.65
CA ARG A 136 -17.83 0.19 -13.94
C ARG A 136 -17.00 0.27 -12.67
N PHE A 137 -16.22 -0.76 -12.42
CA PHE A 137 -15.22 -0.79 -11.37
C PHE A 137 -13.82 -0.68 -11.96
N ALA A 138 -12.99 0.11 -11.31
CA ALA A 138 -11.56 0.16 -11.56
C ALA A 138 -10.82 0.12 -10.22
N THR A 139 -9.67 -0.55 -10.16
CA THR A 139 -8.94 -0.74 -8.92
C THR A 139 -7.47 -0.46 -9.09
N LEU A 140 -6.87 0.11 -8.06
CA LEU A 140 -5.43 0.21 -7.88
C LEU A 140 -5.07 -0.54 -6.60
N PHE A 141 -4.07 -1.41 -6.66
CA PHE A 141 -3.46 -2.06 -5.50
C PHE A 141 -1.95 -2.01 -5.63
N ARG A 142 -1.30 -1.32 -4.69
CA ARG A 142 0.14 -1.15 -4.61
C ARG A 142 0.60 -1.45 -3.19
N PRO A 143 1.02 -2.69 -2.91
CA PRO A 143 1.55 -3.00 -1.60
C PRO A 143 2.86 -2.25 -1.36
N PHE A 144 3.02 -1.76 -0.14
CA PHE A 144 4.25 -1.11 0.33
C PHE A 144 5.46 -2.03 0.21
N ASP A 145 5.31 -3.28 0.63
CA ASP A 145 6.33 -4.31 0.53
C ASP A 145 5.97 -5.32 -0.57
N ILE A 146 6.47 -6.54 -0.49
CA ILE A 146 6.18 -7.62 -1.44
C ILE A 146 4.73 -8.10 -1.28
N VAL A 147 4.22 -8.10 -0.06
CA VAL A 147 2.84 -8.38 0.34
C VAL A 147 2.31 -7.22 1.18
N GLY A 148 1.01 -6.97 1.11
CA GLY A 148 0.36 -5.84 1.78
C GLY A 148 -0.59 -6.26 2.90
N GLY A 149 -0.92 -5.30 3.78
CA GLY A 149 -1.96 -5.38 4.80
C GLY A 149 -3.35 -5.00 4.28
N ASP A 150 -3.42 -4.39 3.11
CA ASP A 150 -4.69 -4.08 2.47
C ASP A 150 -5.35 -5.31 1.86
N PHE A 151 -6.65 -5.39 2.00
CA PHE A 151 -7.51 -6.35 1.33
C PHE A 151 -8.72 -5.65 0.72
N TYR A 152 -9.02 -5.94 -0.53
CA TYR A 152 -10.28 -5.52 -1.12
C TYR A 152 -10.99 -6.65 -1.85
N SER A 153 -12.30 -6.51 -1.96
CA SER A 153 -13.16 -7.46 -2.64
C SER A 153 -14.30 -6.72 -3.32
N ILE A 154 -14.60 -7.10 -4.56
CA ILE A 154 -15.78 -6.63 -5.31
C ILE A 154 -16.50 -7.89 -5.78
N ARG A 155 -17.78 -8.01 -5.51
CA ARG A 155 -18.58 -9.20 -5.82
C ARG A 155 -19.88 -8.81 -6.50
N GLN A 156 -20.22 -9.49 -7.56
CA GLN A 156 -21.60 -9.46 -8.08
C GLN A 156 -22.46 -10.35 -7.16
N LEU A 157 -23.47 -9.75 -6.52
CA LEU A 157 -24.35 -10.44 -5.57
C LEU A 157 -25.52 -11.09 -6.29
N ASP A 158 -26.04 -10.41 -7.31
CA ASP A 158 -27.08 -10.92 -8.23
C ASP A 158 -27.04 -10.13 -9.56
N ALA A 159 -28.13 -10.17 -10.34
CA ALA A 159 -28.19 -9.53 -11.66
C ALA A 159 -28.05 -7.99 -11.61
N ASP A 160 -28.41 -7.36 -10.49
CA ASP A 160 -28.48 -5.91 -10.37
C ASP A 160 -27.61 -5.35 -9.24
N ARG A 161 -27.10 -6.19 -8.34
CA ARG A 161 -26.38 -5.71 -7.15
C ARG A 161 -24.93 -6.16 -7.12
N TYR A 162 -24.08 -5.21 -6.74
CA TYR A 162 -22.66 -5.41 -6.53
C TYR A 162 -22.29 -4.99 -5.11
N GLY A 163 -21.55 -5.84 -4.41
CA GLY A 163 -21.00 -5.54 -3.10
C GLY A 163 -19.51 -5.31 -3.21
N PHE A 164 -18.97 -4.49 -2.32
CA PHE A 164 -17.55 -4.21 -2.22
C PHE A 164 -17.11 -4.07 -0.76
N PHE A 165 -15.86 -4.38 -0.53
CA PHE A 165 -15.24 -4.34 0.78
C PHE A 165 -13.79 -3.93 0.62
N LEU A 166 -13.34 -2.95 1.40
CA LEU A 166 -11.95 -2.58 1.58
C LEU A 166 -11.63 -2.64 3.06
N ALA A 167 -10.54 -3.29 3.40
CA ALA A 167 -10.04 -3.37 4.76
C ALA A 167 -8.53 -3.19 4.74
N ASP A 168 -8.03 -2.42 5.68
CA ASP A 168 -6.63 -2.19 5.94
C ASP A 168 -6.30 -2.75 7.33
N MET A 169 -5.35 -3.69 7.37
CA MET A 169 -4.89 -4.35 8.61
C MET A 169 -3.81 -3.52 9.28
N GLU A 170 -3.91 -3.33 10.58
CA GLU A 170 -2.87 -2.67 11.35
C GLU A 170 -1.49 -3.28 11.08
N GLY A 171 -0.55 -2.46 10.58
CA GLY A 171 0.83 -2.84 10.26
C GLY A 171 0.99 -3.40 8.85
N HIS A 172 2.21 -3.76 8.50
CA HIS A 172 2.60 -4.17 7.16
C HIS A 172 3.40 -5.49 7.15
N GLY A 173 3.62 -6.03 5.96
CA GLY A 173 4.45 -7.20 5.74
C GLY A 173 3.72 -8.53 5.92
N MET A 174 4.45 -9.59 6.28
CA MET A 174 3.94 -10.97 6.24
C MET A 174 2.76 -11.21 7.20
N ALA A 175 2.80 -10.66 8.41
CA ALA A 175 1.75 -10.87 9.40
C ALA A 175 0.43 -10.24 8.90
N ALA A 176 0.45 -8.98 8.48
CA ALA A 176 -0.69 -8.29 7.89
C ALA A 176 -1.25 -9.05 6.67
N ALA A 177 -0.37 -9.52 5.77
CA ALA A 177 -0.77 -10.32 4.62
C ALA A 177 -1.45 -11.65 4.99
N MET A 178 -1.10 -12.28 6.10
CA MET A 178 -1.80 -13.47 6.57
C MET A 178 -3.20 -13.14 7.10
N TYR A 179 -3.37 -11.99 7.74
CA TYR A 179 -4.70 -11.52 8.15
C TYR A 179 -5.58 -11.18 6.95
N THR A 180 -5.02 -10.60 5.87
CA THR A 180 -5.79 -10.34 4.65
C THR A 180 -6.30 -11.61 3.99
N MET A 181 -5.54 -12.70 4.03
CA MET A 181 -6.00 -14.01 3.57
C MET A 181 -7.19 -14.51 4.41
N GLN A 182 -7.16 -14.28 5.72
CA GLN A 182 -8.29 -14.62 6.59
C GLN A 182 -9.52 -13.75 6.29
N LEU A 183 -9.33 -12.44 6.07
CA LEU A 183 -10.41 -11.54 5.66
C LEU A 183 -11.06 -11.99 4.36
N SER A 184 -10.28 -12.49 3.39
CA SER A 184 -10.82 -13.05 2.15
C SER A 184 -11.77 -14.23 2.42
N ILE A 185 -11.37 -15.16 3.28
CA ILE A 185 -12.21 -16.32 3.66
C ILE A 185 -13.50 -15.86 4.37
N LEU A 186 -13.40 -14.87 5.26
CA LEU A 186 -14.56 -14.35 5.98
C LEU A 186 -15.50 -13.56 5.06
N CYS A 187 -14.93 -12.80 4.11
CA CYS A 187 -15.71 -12.14 3.08
C CYS A 187 -16.54 -13.14 2.27
N ASP A 188 -15.93 -14.21 1.80
CA ASP A 188 -16.63 -15.26 1.04
C ASP A 188 -17.67 -16.00 1.88
N ARG A 189 -17.38 -16.25 3.16
CA ARG A 189 -18.34 -16.87 4.11
C ARG A 189 -19.60 -16.02 4.28
N HIS A 190 -19.45 -14.71 4.38
CA HIS A 190 -20.53 -13.78 4.66
C HIS A 190 -21.02 -13.00 3.45
N ILE A 191 -20.63 -13.41 2.24
CA ILE A 191 -20.95 -12.71 0.99
C ILE A 191 -22.45 -12.44 0.82
N GLY A 192 -23.30 -13.35 1.28
CA GLY A 192 -24.76 -13.19 1.26
C GLY A 192 -25.31 -12.08 2.15
N LEU A 193 -24.48 -11.47 3.01
CA LEU A 193 -24.85 -10.32 3.85
C LEU A 193 -24.35 -8.99 3.28
N LEU A 194 -23.52 -8.99 2.22
CA LEU A 194 -22.84 -7.79 1.75
C LEU A 194 -23.81 -6.75 1.13
N ASP A 195 -25.03 -7.13 0.78
CA ASP A 195 -26.11 -6.20 0.42
C ASP A 195 -26.70 -5.43 1.61
N ARG A 196 -26.34 -5.86 2.83
CA ARG A 196 -26.63 -5.22 4.14
C ARG A 196 -25.32 -4.99 4.87
N PRO A 197 -24.56 -3.92 4.49
CA PRO A 197 -23.15 -3.76 4.87
C PRO A 197 -22.90 -3.78 6.37
N SER A 198 -23.81 -3.23 7.17
CA SER A 198 -23.70 -3.25 8.64
C SER A 198 -23.77 -4.66 9.23
N GLU A 199 -24.63 -5.54 8.68
CA GLU A 199 -24.72 -6.94 9.11
C GLU A 199 -23.49 -7.73 8.67
N PHE A 200 -23.00 -7.46 7.45
CA PHE A 200 -21.74 -8.03 6.95
C PHE A 200 -20.57 -7.67 7.87
N ALA A 201 -20.39 -6.37 8.16
CA ALA A 201 -19.32 -5.90 9.04
C ALA A 201 -19.39 -6.55 10.42
N ALA A 202 -20.59 -6.66 11.02
CA ALA A 202 -20.80 -7.30 12.32
C ALA A 202 -20.44 -8.79 12.29
N ALA A 203 -20.81 -9.51 11.23
CA ALA A 203 -20.50 -10.93 11.07
C ALA A 203 -18.99 -11.17 10.91
N VAL A 204 -18.32 -10.40 10.05
CA VAL A 204 -16.87 -10.45 9.86
C VAL A 204 -16.13 -10.12 11.15
N ASN A 205 -16.55 -9.05 11.85
CA ASN A 205 -15.98 -8.67 13.14
C ASN A 205 -16.03 -9.79 14.17
N ASN A 206 -17.21 -10.40 14.35
CA ASN A 206 -17.39 -11.46 15.34
C ASN A 206 -16.54 -12.70 15.04
N ASP A 207 -16.43 -13.07 13.75
CA ASP A 207 -15.57 -14.18 13.34
C ASP A 207 -14.08 -13.86 13.55
N LEU A 208 -13.62 -12.64 13.22
CA LEU A 208 -12.25 -12.21 13.48
C LEU A 208 -11.88 -12.32 14.96
N VAL A 209 -12.72 -11.75 15.85
CA VAL A 209 -12.50 -11.83 17.30
C VAL A 209 -12.53 -13.28 17.79
N SER A 210 -13.40 -14.12 17.22
CA SER A 210 -13.50 -15.54 17.60
C SER A 210 -12.26 -16.35 17.19
N ILE A 211 -11.63 -15.99 16.06
CA ILE A 211 -10.46 -16.70 15.53
C ILE A 211 -9.19 -16.28 16.28
N PHE A 212 -8.98 -15.00 16.50
CA PHE A 212 -7.72 -14.46 17.00
C PHE A 212 -7.74 -14.10 18.49
N GLY A 213 -8.90 -13.99 19.12
CA GLY A 213 -9.02 -13.64 20.54
C GLY A 213 -8.47 -12.24 20.84
N ASN A 214 -7.65 -12.14 21.88
CA ASN A 214 -7.05 -10.87 22.30
C ASN A 214 -5.74 -10.52 21.58
N ASP A 215 -5.23 -11.38 20.71
CA ASP A 215 -4.00 -11.15 19.92
C ASP A 215 -4.32 -10.52 18.56
N VAL A 216 -5.40 -9.75 18.49
CA VAL A 216 -5.93 -9.23 17.21
C VAL A 216 -5.20 -7.98 16.77
N SER A 217 -4.74 -8.00 15.53
CA SER A 217 -4.57 -6.78 14.76
C SER A 217 -5.94 -6.30 14.28
N PHE A 218 -6.20 -5.01 14.42
CA PHE A 218 -7.46 -4.40 13.99
C PHE A 218 -7.44 -4.20 12.47
N ALA A 219 -8.63 -4.18 11.87
CA ALA A 219 -8.78 -3.77 10.49
C ALA A 219 -9.68 -2.54 10.40
N ALA A 220 -9.15 -1.46 9.85
CA ALA A 220 -9.95 -0.33 9.42
C ALA A 220 -10.65 -0.70 8.12
N ALA A 221 -11.99 -0.63 8.06
CA ALA A 221 -12.71 -1.13 6.91
C ALA A 221 -13.90 -0.28 6.52
N VAL A 222 -14.22 -0.32 5.22
CA VAL A 222 -15.47 0.17 4.66
C VAL A 222 -16.04 -0.92 3.76
N CYS A 223 -17.32 -1.21 3.91
CA CYS A 223 -18.05 -2.11 3.04
C CYS A 223 -19.31 -1.43 2.50
N GLY A 224 -19.78 -1.93 1.36
CA GLY A 224 -20.96 -1.35 0.74
C GLY A 224 -21.55 -2.21 -0.37
N ALA A 225 -22.69 -1.78 -0.84
CA ALA A 225 -23.34 -2.36 -2.00
C ALA A 225 -24.02 -1.27 -2.84
N ILE A 226 -24.00 -1.46 -4.16
CA ILE A 226 -24.68 -0.64 -5.15
C ILE A 226 -25.78 -1.48 -5.84
N ASP A 227 -26.95 -0.92 -5.99
CA ASP A 227 -27.98 -1.40 -6.93
C ASP A 227 -27.76 -0.68 -8.25
N SER A 228 -27.30 -1.41 -9.27
CA SER A 228 -26.91 -0.84 -10.57
C SER A 228 -28.10 -0.34 -11.38
N ARG A 229 -29.31 -0.76 -11.03
CA ARG A 229 -30.53 -0.31 -11.67
C ARG A 229 -31.06 1.01 -11.11
N THR A 230 -30.89 1.23 -9.81
CA THR A 230 -31.46 2.40 -9.12
C THR A 230 -30.42 3.44 -8.72
N GLY A 231 -29.12 3.10 -8.74
CA GLY A 231 -28.05 3.94 -8.24
C GLY A 231 -28.01 4.05 -6.71
N ILE A 232 -28.82 3.26 -5.98
CA ILE A 232 -28.80 3.27 -4.52
C ILE A 232 -27.51 2.61 -4.03
N LEU A 233 -26.69 3.40 -3.35
CA LEU A 233 -25.44 3.00 -2.71
C LEU A 233 -25.66 2.93 -1.20
N ARG A 234 -25.33 1.79 -0.57
CA ARG A 234 -25.31 1.60 0.87
C ARG A 234 -23.87 1.41 1.33
N LEU A 235 -23.50 2.05 2.42
CA LEU A 235 -22.17 2.03 2.99
C LEU A 235 -22.23 1.78 4.49
N SER A 236 -21.24 1.07 5.03
CA SER A 236 -21.01 0.92 6.46
C SER A 236 -19.52 1.02 6.75
N TRP A 237 -19.17 1.67 7.87
CA TRP A 237 -17.80 1.91 8.29
C TRP A 237 -17.47 1.10 9.54
N ALA A 238 -16.30 0.51 9.53
CA ALA A 238 -15.68 -0.15 10.66
C ALA A 238 -14.26 0.44 10.90
N GLY A 239 -14.19 1.70 11.30
CA GLY A 239 -12.93 2.42 11.52
C GLY A 239 -12.25 2.92 10.22
N GLY A 240 -12.83 2.66 9.06
CA GLY A 240 -12.25 3.03 7.79
C GLY A 240 -12.34 4.53 7.45
N PRO A 241 -11.60 4.98 6.43
CA PRO A 241 -11.56 6.38 6.01
C PRO A 241 -12.87 6.86 5.40
N VAL A 242 -12.94 8.14 5.13
CA VAL A 242 -14.06 8.73 4.38
C VAL A 242 -14.13 8.14 2.97
N VAL A 243 -15.32 8.10 2.41
CA VAL A 243 -15.56 7.75 1.00
C VAL A 243 -15.77 9.05 0.24
N LEU A 244 -15.19 9.18 -0.95
CA LEU A 244 -15.43 10.33 -1.80
C LEU A 244 -16.51 9.99 -2.84
N ILE A 245 -17.48 10.89 -2.96
CA ILE A 245 -18.46 10.86 -4.04
C ILE A 245 -18.12 11.98 -5.01
N ALA A 246 -17.69 11.61 -6.19
CA ALA A 246 -17.37 12.51 -7.27
C ALA A 246 -18.60 12.67 -8.16
N ARG A 247 -19.25 13.82 -8.12
CA ARG A 247 -20.46 14.11 -8.90
C ARG A 247 -20.10 14.44 -10.35
N ALA A 248 -20.91 14.00 -11.27
CA ALA A 248 -20.74 14.30 -12.70
C ALA A 248 -20.59 15.81 -12.97
N GLY A 249 -21.18 16.65 -12.13
CA GLY A 249 -21.05 18.11 -12.17
C GLY A 249 -19.70 18.68 -11.65
N GLY A 250 -18.73 17.83 -11.27
CA GLY A 250 -17.38 18.22 -10.85
C GLY A 250 -17.19 18.40 -9.34
N ALA A 251 -18.24 18.31 -8.52
CA ALA A 251 -18.12 18.37 -7.07
C ALA A 251 -17.56 17.03 -6.53
N ILE A 252 -16.69 17.12 -5.51
CA ILE A 252 -16.23 15.95 -4.74
C ILE A 252 -16.70 16.14 -3.29
N GLU A 253 -17.54 15.24 -2.85
CA GLU A 253 -18.15 15.22 -1.52
C GLU A 253 -17.49 14.18 -0.64
N LYS A 254 -17.24 14.52 0.63
CA LYS A 254 -16.77 13.58 1.65
C LYS A 254 -17.97 12.94 2.36
N VAL A 255 -18.06 11.62 2.33
CA VAL A 255 -19.07 10.85 3.06
C VAL A 255 -18.36 10.03 4.12
N SER A 256 -18.74 10.21 5.37
CA SER A 256 -18.14 9.52 6.51
C SER A 256 -19.20 8.83 7.35
N GLY A 257 -18.83 7.70 7.92
CA GLY A 257 -19.63 6.97 8.89
C GLY A 257 -18.86 6.77 10.19
N SER A 258 -19.49 6.09 11.13
CA SER A 258 -18.91 5.74 12.41
C SER A 258 -18.98 4.24 12.63
N GLY A 259 -17.98 3.69 13.31
CA GLY A 259 -17.90 2.28 13.69
C GLY A 259 -16.50 1.98 14.21
N MET A 260 -16.37 1.07 15.15
CA MET A 260 -15.08 0.60 15.62
C MET A 260 -14.48 -0.35 14.59
N SER A 261 -13.17 -0.35 14.46
CA SER A 261 -12.43 -1.27 13.58
C SER A 261 -12.82 -2.72 13.81
N LEU A 262 -12.78 -3.51 12.75
CA LEU A 262 -13.03 -4.95 12.81
C LEU A 262 -11.98 -5.62 13.71
N GLY A 263 -12.40 -6.62 14.45
CA GLY A 263 -11.52 -7.37 15.35
C GLY A 263 -11.35 -6.76 16.73
N PHE A 264 -11.88 -5.57 17.01
CA PHE A 264 -11.66 -4.88 18.29
C PHE A 264 -12.35 -5.60 19.48
N MET A 265 -13.63 -5.94 19.35
CA MET A 265 -14.39 -6.71 20.35
C MET A 265 -15.60 -7.38 19.72
N GLN A 266 -16.13 -8.40 20.39
CA GLN A 266 -17.34 -9.07 19.92
C GLN A 266 -18.60 -8.22 20.07
N ASN A 267 -19.60 -8.55 19.27
CA ASN A 267 -20.95 -7.96 19.31
C ASN A 267 -20.97 -6.45 19.05
N LEU A 268 -20.01 -5.95 18.27
CA LEU A 268 -20.07 -4.59 17.74
C LEU A 268 -21.26 -4.46 16.78
N THR A 269 -21.91 -3.31 16.84
CA THR A 269 -22.98 -2.93 15.92
C THR A 269 -22.49 -1.84 14.99
N TYR A 270 -22.85 -1.97 13.71
CA TYR A 270 -22.53 -1.00 12.66
C TYR A 270 -23.84 -0.43 12.11
N THR A 271 -23.75 0.65 11.37
CA THR A 271 -24.92 1.33 10.79
C THR A 271 -24.74 1.54 9.31
N ASP A 272 -25.81 1.35 8.56
CA ASP A 272 -25.82 1.64 7.13
C ASP A 272 -26.18 3.11 6.88
N GLN A 273 -25.43 3.73 5.96
CA GLN A 273 -25.80 5.01 5.35
C GLN A 273 -26.13 4.75 3.87
N SER A 274 -27.24 5.32 3.41
CA SER A 274 -27.66 5.20 2.03
C SER A 274 -27.61 6.55 1.33
N LEU A 275 -27.16 6.52 0.09
CA LEU A 275 -27.17 7.67 -0.83
C LEU A 275 -27.50 7.20 -2.24
N VAL A 276 -27.81 8.13 -3.12
CA VAL A 276 -28.10 7.82 -4.53
C VAL A 276 -27.01 8.42 -5.39
N LEU A 277 -26.45 7.59 -6.27
CA LEU A 277 -25.59 8.03 -7.36
C LEU A 277 -26.46 8.31 -8.59
N GLU A 278 -26.20 9.45 -9.23
CA GLU A 278 -26.77 9.78 -10.53
C GLU A 278 -25.86 9.26 -11.65
N PRO A 279 -26.38 9.03 -12.87
CA PRO A 279 -25.54 8.63 -13.99
C PRO A 279 -24.39 9.60 -14.25
N GLY A 280 -23.16 9.07 -14.24
CA GLY A 280 -21.92 9.83 -14.33
C GLY A 280 -21.25 10.12 -12.99
N ASP A 281 -21.92 9.86 -11.87
CA ASP A 281 -21.27 9.95 -10.56
C ASP A 281 -20.31 8.79 -10.36
N ALA A 282 -19.28 9.03 -9.55
CA ALA A 282 -18.35 7.99 -9.13
C ALA A 282 -18.15 8.00 -7.60
N MET A 283 -17.88 6.83 -7.06
CA MET A 283 -17.44 6.64 -5.68
C MET A 283 -15.97 6.23 -5.69
N LEU A 284 -15.16 6.85 -4.82
CA LEU A 284 -13.79 6.43 -4.51
C LEU A 284 -13.72 5.93 -3.07
N LEU A 285 -13.31 4.69 -2.92
CA LEU A 285 -12.95 4.06 -1.66
C LEU A 285 -11.45 3.81 -1.69
N PHE A 286 -10.72 4.16 -0.63
CA PHE A 286 -9.26 4.12 -0.61
C PHE A 286 -8.73 3.82 0.80
N SER A 287 -7.51 3.24 0.88
CA SER A 287 -6.77 3.05 2.13
C SER A 287 -6.03 4.32 2.53
N ASP A 288 -5.46 4.32 3.73
CA ASP A 288 -4.75 5.47 4.30
C ASP A 288 -3.48 5.84 3.51
N GLY A 289 -2.85 4.89 2.82
CA GLY A 289 -1.73 5.15 1.90
C GLY A 289 -2.04 6.14 0.77
N ALA A 290 -3.31 6.54 0.58
CA ALA A 290 -3.69 7.59 -0.36
C ALA A 290 -3.56 9.01 0.23
N PHE A 291 -3.55 9.18 1.56
CA PHE A 291 -3.62 10.50 2.21
C PHE A 291 -2.72 10.63 3.46
N GLU A 292 -2.28 9.55 4.10
CA GLU A 292 -1.33 9.60 5.21
C GLU A 292 0.12 9.69 4.73
N ILE A 293 0.37 10.60 3.80
CA ILE A 293 1.65 10.84 3.16
C ILE A 293 2.25 12.15 3.68
N HIS A 294 3.52 12.11 4.10
CA HIS A 294 4.25 13.31 4.50
C HIS A 294 5.11 13.84 3.35
N SER A 295 5.07 15.16 3.16
CA SER A 295 5.98 15.86 2.23
C SER A 295 7.40 15.90 2.79
N ALA A 296 8.36 16.33 1.97
CA ALA A 296 9.75 16.60 2.41
C ALA A 296 9.84 17.60 3.58
N GLN A 297 8.85 18.48 3.73
CA GLN A 297 8.74 19.44 4.84
C GLN A 297 7.97 18.89 6.05
N ASN A 298 7.69 17.59 6.07
CA ASN A 298 6.92 16.90 7.12
C ASN A 298 5.47 17.42 7.26
N THR A 299 4.87 17.87 6.15
CA THR A 299 3.45 18.25 6.10
C THR A 299 2.65 17.05 5.64
N LEU A 300 1.61 16.67 6.40
CA LEU A 300 0.70 15.59 6.05
C LEU A 300 -0.22 16.01 4.90
N LEU A 301 -0.42 15.13 3.92
CA LEU A 301 -1.29 15.39 2.76
C LEU A 301 -2.75 15.56 3.17
N GLU A 302 -3.21 14.67 4.04
CA GLU A 302 -4.61 14.55 4.47
C GLU A 302 -5.59 14.33 3.29
N VAL A 303 -6.86 14.06 3.61
CA VAL A 303 -7.90 13.83 2.57
C VAL A 303 -8.13 15.07 1.70
N ASP A 304 -7.98 16.26 2.24
CA ASP A 304 -8.16 17.49 1.45
C ASP A 304 -7.04 17.71 0.43
N GLY A 305 -5.81 17.34 0.78
CA GLY A 305 -4.70 17.32 -0.16
C GLY A 305 -4.90 16.27 -1.26
N PHE A 306 -5.37 15.07 -0.89
CA PHE A 306 -5.71 14.02 -1.85
C PHE A 306 -6.79 14.50 -2.84
N ILE A 307 -7.85 15.16 -2.36
CA ILE A 307 -8.88 15.77 -3.22
C ILE A 307 -8.28 16.84 -4.14
N SER A 308 -7.31 17.62 -3.68
CA SER A 308 -6.61 18.61 -4.52
C SER A 308 -5.87 17.92 -5.67
N ILE A 309 -5.16 16.84 -5.38
CA ILE A 309 -4.47 16.03 -6.41
C ILE A 309 -5.47 15.46 -7.43
N LEU A 310 -6.62 14.97 -6.98
CA LEU A 310 -7.68 14.48 -7.89
C LEU A 310 -8.17 15.59 -8.82
N ARG A 311 -8.36 16.80 -8.32
CA ARG A 311 -8.75 17.96 -9.13
C ARG A 311 -7.68 18.38 -10.12
N ASP A 312 -6.40 18.33 -9.75
CA ASP A 312 -5.28 18.62 -10.65
C ASP A 312 -5.21 17.61 -11.81
N LEU A 313 -5.69 16.38 -11.60
CA LEU A 313 -5.89 15.37 -12.63
C LEU A 313 -7.19 15.54 -13.42
N ASN A 314 -7.92 16.64 -13.19
CA ASN A 314 -9.22 16.92 -13.80
C ASN A 314 -10.28 15.84 -13.54
N TYR A 315 -10.24 15.22 -12.36
CA TYR A 315 -11.23 14.28 -11.89
C TYR A 315 -12.37 15.01 -11.15
N PRO A 316 -13.64 14.70 -11.39
CA PRO A 316 -14.20 13.61 -12.19
C PRO A 316 -14.45 13.94 -13.69
N GLY A 317 -13.97 15.04 -14.20
CA GLY A 317 -14.13 15.42 -15.62
C GLY A 317 -13.57 14.39 -16.59
N ASN A 318 -12.52 13.66 -16.18
CA ASN A 318 -11.93 12.52 -16.88
C ASN A 318 -12.03 11.26 -16.02
N SER A 319 -11.90 10.08 -16.63
CA SER A 319 -11.65 8.83 -15.88
C SER A 319 -10.35 8.94 -15.11
N LEU A 320 -10.29 8.39 -13.90
CA LEU A 320 -9.09 8.44 -13.06
C LEU A 320 -7.95 7.63 -13.67
N ASP A 321 -6.85 8.30 -13.99
CA ASP A 321 -5.60 7.65 -14.39
C ASP A 321 -4.79 7.32 -13.12
N PHE A 322 -4.85 6.07 -12.71
CA PHE A 322 -4.15 5.61 -11.51
C PHE A 322 -2.63 5.74 -11.58
N ARG A 323 -2.05 5.67 -12.78
CA ARG A 323 -0.60 5.86 -12.94
C ARG A 323 -0.21 7.31 -12.66
N MET A 324 -0.96 8.26 -13.23
CA MET A 324 -0.73 9.68 -12.97
C MET A 324 -1.01 10.03 -11.51
N LEU A 325 -2.01 9.42 -10.90
CA LEU A 325 -2.29 9.60 -9.48
C LEU A 325 -1.11 9.12 -8.61
N GLU A 326 -0.60 7.92 -8.85
CA GLU A 326 0.56 7.37 -8.13
C GLU A 326 1.79 8.28 -8.31
N GLU A 327 2.05 8.78 -9.52
CA GLU A 327 3.15 9.72 -9.80
C GLU A 327 3.00 11.02 -8.99
N LYS A 328 1.78 11.58 -8.87
CA LYS A 328 1.50 12.78 -8.07
C LYS A 328 1.67 12.57 -6.56
N LEU A 329 1.26 11.42 -6.05
CA LEU A 329 1.47 11.06 -4.64
C LEU A 329 2.96 10.92 -4.31
N LEU A 330 3.73 10.29 -5.20
CA LEU A 330 5.19 10.17 -5.07
C LEU A 330 5.89 11.54 -5.20
N GLU A 331 5.41 12.42 -6.09
CA GLU A 331 5.91 13.80 -6.21
C GLU A 331 5.69 14.58 -4.91
N PHE A 332 4.52 14.43 -4.28
CA PHE A 332 4.23 15.08 -3.00
C PHE A 332 5.13 14.59 -1.87
N SER A 333 5.33 13.28 -1.75
CA SER A 333 6.19 12.69 -0.72
C SER A 333 7.68 13.01 -0.92
N ASN A 334 8.07 13.39 -2.15
CA ASN A 334 9.46 13.49 -2.57
C ASN A 334 10.26 12.21 -2.28
N ASP A 335 9.62 11.06 -2.39
CA ASP A 335 10.24 9.75 -2.19
C ASP A 335 10.01 8.87 -3.43
N ILE A 336 10.75 7.76 -3.51
CA ILE A 336 10.64 6.79 -4.59
C ILE A 336 9.51 5.78 -4.38
N ARG A 337 8.91 5.75 -3.19
CA ARG A 337 7.80 4.89 -2.80
C ARG A 337 6.90 5.56 -1.79
N LEU A 338 5.66 5.12 -1.77
CA LEU A 338 4.69 5.54 -0.77
C LEU A 338 5.01 4.91 0.60
N PRO A 339 4.60 5.53 1.71
CA PRO A 339 4.93 5.07 3.07
C PRO A 339 4.13 3.83 3.50
N ASP A 340 3.01 3.54 2.86
CA ASP A 340 2.12 2.42 3.16
C ASP A 340 1.50 1.80 1.91
N ASP A 341 0.68 0.75 2.08
CA ASP A 341 -0.11 0.15 1.02
C ASP A 341 -1.07 1.18 0.41
N LEU A 342 -1.18 1.20 -0.89
CA LEU A 342 -2.14 2.05 -1.61
C LEU A 342 -3.18 1.19 -2.30
N THR A 343 -4.40 1.25 -1.82
CA THR A 343 -5.55 0.60 -2.45
C THR A 343 -6.62 1.62 -2.77
N ILE A 344 -7.14 1.57 -3.99
CA ILE A 344 -8.24 2.43 -4.43
C ILE A 344 -9.25 1.55 -5.19
N ILE A 345 -10.52 1.72 -4.87
CA ILE A 345 -11.65 1.20 -5.65
C ILE A 345 -12.40 2.41 -6.19
N GLU A 346 -12.47 2.54 -7.50
CA GLU A 346 -13.37 3.46 -8.19
C GLU A 346 -14.59 2.68 -8.69
N LEU A 347 -15.77 3.14 -8.32
CA LEU A 347 -17.04 2.70 -8.88
C LEU A 347 -17.65 3.87 -9.64
N THR A 348 -17.85 3.75 -10.94
CA THR A 348 -18.59 4.73 -11.75
C THR A 348 -19.99 4.19 -12.03
N TYR A 349 -21.01 4.96 -11.68
CA TYR A 349 -22.39 4.64 -12.00
C TYR A 349 -22.75 5.24 -13.36
N ILE A 350 -23.08 4.38 -14.32
CA ILE A 350 -23.41 4.77 -15.69
C ILE A 350 -24.94 4.88 -15.87
N GLY A 351 -25.67 4.12 -15.05
CA GLY A 351 -27.13 4.06 -15.11
C GLY A 351 -27.66 3.24 -16.27
N ASP A 352 -28.94 3.00 -16.26
CA ASP A 352 -29.62 2.29 -17.35
C ASP A 352 -29.94 3.25 -18.51
N ARG A 353 -29.21 3.12 -19.61
CA ARG A 353 -29.44 3.93 -20.83
C ARG A 353 -30.77 3.67 -21.51
N SER A 354 -31.54 2.66 -21.05
CA SER A 354 -32.82 2.28 -21.65
C SER A 354 -34.01 3.15 -21.19
N VAL A 355 -33.80 4.06 -20.20
CA VAL A 355 -34.86 4.88 -19.60
C VAL A 355 -34.91 6.32 -20.15
N THR A 356 -34.04 6.68 -21.09
CA THR A 356 -34.09 7.99 -21.75
C THR A 356 -34.85 7.89 -23.08
N THR A 357 -36.17 7.90 -23.00
CA THR A 357 -37.05 8.21 -24.11
C THR A 357 -38.10 9.22 -23.70
#